data_7ffc2eebee35bc16180146e21b72e9cb
#
_entry.id   7ffc2eebee35bc16180146e21b72e9cb
#
_cell.length_a   1.000
_cell.length_b   1.000
_cell.length_c   1.000
_cell.angle_alpha   90.00
_cell.angle_beta   90.00
_cell.angle_gamma   90.00
#
_symmetry.space_group_name_H-M   'P 1'
#
loop_
_entity.id
_entity.type
_entity.pdbx_description
1 polymer ?
#
loop_
_entity_poly.entity_id
_entity_poly.type
_entity_poly.pdbx_seq_one_letter_code
_entity_poly.pdbx_strand_id
1 'polypeptide(L)'
;QSRGLGDVYKRQMLMSPLSVAQFIDTDADKFDLIVFDEASQMPTYEAVGAIARGKNVIIVGDPKQMPPTSFFSVSTVDEDNIEMEDLESILDDCLALSIPSKYLLWHYRSKHESLIAFSNSEYYDNKLMTFPSPDNIESKVRIVNINGYYDKGKSRQNRAEAQAVVDEIARRLRSEELRKKSIGVVTFSIVQQALSLIHISEPTRLQLIS
;
A
#
# COMPACT_ATOMS: atom_id res chain seq x y z
N GLN A 1 -21.00 38.48 0.16
CA GLN A 1 -21.03 37.72 -1.10
C GLN A 1 -20.53 36.32 -0.81
N SER A 2 -21.41 35.31 -0.92
CA SER A 2 -21.05 33.92 -0.80
C SER A 2 -20.16 33.58 -2.00
N ARG A 3 -18.86 33.30 -1.76
CA ARG A 3 -17.98 32.77 -2.78
C ARG A 3 -18.49 31.37 -3.13
N GLY A 4 -18.76 31.12 -4.42
CA GLY A 4 -19.27 29.84 -4.87
C GLY A 4 -18.23 28.73 -4.69
N LEU A 5 -18.67 27.47 -4.54
CA LEU A 5 -17.80 26.29 -4.42
C LEU A 5 -16.69 26.25 -5.47
N GLY A 6 -16.93 26.75 -6.67
CA GLY A 6 -15.93 26.83 -7.74
C GLY A 6 -14.71 27.71 -7.44
N ASP A 7 -14.85 28.73 -6.58
CA ASP A 7 -13.73 29.57 -6.17
C ASP A 7 -12.85 28.92 -5.08
N VAL A 8 -13.42 27.99 -4.34
CA VAL A 8 -12.67 27.19 -3.34
C VAL A 8 -11.76 26.19 -4.03
N TYR A 9 -12.24 25.49 -5.05
CA TYR A 9 -11.44 24.51 -5.80
C TYR A 9 -10.27 25.14 -6.57
N LYS A 10 -10.38 26.38 -7.02
CA LYS A 10 -9.30 27.11 -7.71
C LYS A 10 -8.12 27.47 -6.79
N ARG A 11 -8.25 27.27 -5.48
CA ARG A 11 -7.21 27.57 -4.48
C ARG A 11 -6.53 26.32 -3.91
N GLN A 12 -6.85 25.15 -4.44
CA GLN A 12 -6.23 23.89 -4.04
C GLN A 12 -5.16 23.51 -5.06
N MET A 13 -4.00 23.08 -4.55
CA MET A 13 -2.90 22.52 -5.32
C MET A 13 -2.62 21.12 -4.82
N LEU A 14 -2.52 20.15 -5.73
CA LEU A 14 -2.10 18.79 -5.44
C LEU A 14 -0.75 18.59 -6.09
N MET A 15 0.29 18.42 -5.27
CA MET A 15 1.68 18.34 -5.74
C MET A 15 2.48 17.39 -4.83
N SER A 16 3.55 16.80 -5.37
CA SER A 16 4.52 16.13 -4.53
C SER A 16 5.33 17.17 -3.72
N PRO A 17 5.89 16.82 -2.55
CA PRO A 17 6.71 17.74 -1.75
C PRO A 17 7.88 18.31 -2.54
N LEU A 18 8.52 17.48 -3.37
CA LEU A 18 9.61 17.91 -4.25
C LEU A 18 9.15 18.96 -5.26
N SER A 19 7.99 18.76 -5.88
CA SER A 19 7.41 19.74 -6.81
C SER A 19 7.07 21.06 -6.11
N VAL A 20 6.54 20.99 -4.88
CA VAL A 20 6.31 22.20 -4.07
C VAL A 20 7.62 22.96 -3.84
N ALA A 21 8.69 22.25 -3.48
CA ALA A 21 9.98 22.88 -3.23
C ALA A 21 10.59 23.52 -4.48
N GLN A 22 10.36 22.93 -5.66
CA GLN A 22 10.92 23.41 -6.93
C GLN A 22 10.14 24.57 -7.56
N PHE A 23 8.82 24.56 -7.47
CA PHE A 23 7.97 25.45 -8.25
C PHE A 23 7.28 26.55 -7.44
N ILE A 24 7.23 26.42 -6.12
CA ILE A 24 6.63 27.43 -5.26
C ILE A 24 7.72 28.19 -4.54
N ASP A 25 7.79 29.49 -4.78
CA ASP A 25 8.75 30.36 -4.12
C ASP A 25 8.53 30.36 -2.60
N THR A 26 9.63 30.42 -1.85
CA THR A 26 9.59 30.55 -0.38
C THR A 26 9.04 31.90 0.07
N ASP A 27 9.19 32.92 -0.75
CA ASP A 27 8.72 34.28 -0.49
C ASP A 27 7.28 34.54 -0.96
N ALA A 28 6.66 33.56 -1.62
CA ALA A 28 5.25 33.62 -2.00
C ALA A 28 4.33 33.64 -0.77
N ASP A 29 3.10 34.08 -0.96
CA ASP A 29 2.06 34.03 0.07
C ASP A 29 1.88 32.60 0.56
N LYS A 30 1.95 32.40 1.87
CA LYS A 30 1.82 31.07 2.48
C LYS A 30 0.40 30.54 2.35
N PHE A 31 0.31 29.24 2.04
CA PHE A 31 -0.96 28.53 2.10
C PHE A 31 -1.53 28.54 3.51
N ASP A 32 -2.84 28.63 3.65
CA ASP A 32 -3.48 28.59 4.93
C ASP A 32 -3.38 27.22 5.58
N LEU A 33 -3.37 26.16 4.78
CA LEU A 33 -3.26 24.77 5.24
C LEU A 33 -2.49 23.94 4.24
N ILE A 34 -1.56 23.13 4.73
CA ILE A 34 -0.89 22.05 4.01
C ILE A 34 -1.37 20.73 4.60
N VAL A 35 -1.73 19.79 3.73
CA VAL A 35 -2.12 18.44 4.11
C VAL A 35 -1.17 17.46 3.46
N PHE A 36 -0.50 16.65 4.26
CA PHE A 36 0.26 15.50 3.78
C PHE A 36 -0.60 14.25 3.90
N ASP A 37 -0.70 13.51 2.82
CA ASP A 37 -1.36 12.21 2.80
C ASP A 37 -0.30 11.11 2.63
N GLU A 38 -0.56 9.89 3.15
CA GLU A 38 0.40 8.78 3.19
C GLU A 38 1.74 9.14 3.85
N ALA A 39 1.67 9.95 4.90
CA ALA A 39 2.84 10.54 5.56
C ALA A 39 3.74 9.52 6.27
N SER A 40 3.25 8.30 6.53
CA SER A 40 4.05 7.18 7.02
C SER A 40 5.12 6.71 6.02
N GLN A 41 4.96 7.02 4.73
CA GLN A 41 5.90 6.65 3.66
C GLN A 41 6.83 7.80 3.27
N MET A 42 6.74 8.94 3.93
CA MET A 42 7.46 10.16 3.57
C MET A 42 8.54 10.48 4.58
N PRO A 43 9.82 10.48 4.19
CA PRO A 43 10.89 10.94 5.06
C PRO A 43 10.72 12.41 5.43
N THR A 44 11.05 12.79 6.65
CA THR A 44 10.88 14.15 7.18
C THR A 44 11.59 15.20 6.33
N TYR A 45 12.79 14.90 5.84
CA TYR A 45 13.57 15.85 5.03
C TYR A 45 12.88 16.24 3.71
N GLU A 46 12.06 15.37 3.14
CA GLU A 46 11.29 15.69 1.94
C GLU A 46 10.12 16.63 2.22
N ALA A 47 9.54 16.54 3.42
CA ALA A 47 8.38 17.32 3.80
C ALA A 47 8.71 18.77 4.19
N VAL A 48 9.92 19.03 4.72
CA VAL A 48 10.31 20.34 5.29
C VAL A 48 10.09 21.49 4.32
N GLY A 49 10.45 21.30 3.06
CA GLY A 49 10.28 22.34 2.03
C GLY A 49 8.83 22.71 1.80
N ALA A 50 7.91 21.76 1.85
CA ALA A 50 6.49 22.02 1.73
C ALA A 50 5.91 22.64 3.01
N ILE A 51 6.29 22.15 4.19
CA ILE A 51 5.87 22.71 5.49
C ILE A 51 6.18 24.20 5.58
N ALA A 52 7.36 24.61 5.14
CA ALA A 52 7.80 26.00 5.18
C ALA A 52 6.89 26.97 4.39
N ARG A 53 6.06 26.45 3.48
CA ARG A 53 5.13 27.21 2.63
C ARG A 53 3.69 27.29 3.16
N GLY A 54 3.45 26.76 4.37
CA GLY A 54 2.15 26.77 5.02
C GLY A 54 2.15 27.53 6.34
N LYS A 55 0.95 27.95 6.77
CA LYS A 55 0.69 28.50 8.11
C LYS A 55 0.32 27.39 9.09
N ASN A 56 -0.38 26.38 8.60
CA ASN A 56 -0.84 25.23 9.37
C ASN A 56 -0.55 23.95 8.58
N VAL A 57 -0.40 22.83 9.30
CA VAL A 57 -0.15 21.53 8.69
C VAL A 57 -1.06 20.46 9.32
N ILE A 58 -1.53 19.55 8.49
CA ILE A 58 -2.16 18.29 8.89
C ILE A 58 -1.35 17.15 8.29
N ILE A 59 -0.92 16.23 9.13
CA ILE A 59 -0.17 15.04 8.74
C ILE A 59 -1.13 13.86 8.82
N VAL A 60 -1.41 13.21 7.69
CA VAL A 60 -2.30 12.05 7.58
C VAL A 60 -1.49 10.84 7.15
N GLY A 61 -1.60 9.76 7.89
CA GLY A 61 -0.87 8.51 7.59
C GLY A 61 -1.26 7.42 8.58
N ASP A 62 -0.68 6.26 8.36
CA ASP A 62 -0.92 5.07 9.18
C ASP A 62 0.43 4.47 9.62
N PRO A 63 0.77 4.56 10.91
CA PRO A 63 2.05 4.05 11.41
C PRO A 63 2.17 2.52 11.40
N LYS A 64 1.09 1.80 11.02
CA LYS A 64 1.07 0.35 10.85
C LYS A 64 1.25 -0.08 9.38
N GLN A 65 1.30 0.87 8.46
CA GLN A 65 1.64 0.64 7.07
C GLN A 65 3.16 0.73 6.86
N MET A 66 3.59 0.54 5.61
CA MET A 66 5.02 0.50 5.29
C MET A 66 5.70 1.84 5.61
N PRO A 67 6.88 1.81 6.25
CA PRO A 67 7.71 3.00 6.43
C PRO A 67 8.30 3.48 5.10
N PRO A 68 8.97 4.64 5.07
CA PRO A 68 9.71 5.06 3.90
C PRO A 68 10.73 4.00 3.50
N THR A 69 10.74 3.61 2.23
CA THR A 69 11.68 2.61 1.74
C THR A 69 12.71 3.25 0.84
N SER A 70 13.99 2.96 1.07
CA SER A 70 15.10 3.35 0.17
C SER A 70 15.12 2.54 -1.14
N PHE A 71 14.15 1.67 -1.36
CA PHE A 71 14.09 0.72 -2.48
C PHE A 71 14.19 1.39 -3.87
N PHE A 72 13.76 2.64 -4.00
CA PHE A 72 13.83 3.37 -5.27
C PHE A 72 15.12 4.20 -5.45
N SER A 73 15.94 4.34 -4.43
CA SER A 73 17.16 5.14 -4.48
C SER A 73 18.40 4.34 -4.86
N VAL A 74 18.33 3.02 -4.90
CA VAL A 74 19.49 2.15 -5.18
C VAL A 74 19.21 1.27 -6.39
N SER A 75 19.66 1.70 -7.54
CA SER A 75 19.54 0.99 -8.83
C SER A 75 20.52 -0.19 -8.99
N THR A 76 21.37 -0.47 -8.01
CA THR A 76 22.36 -1.56 -8.06
C THR A 76 22.73 -1.98 -6.65
N VAL A 77 21.96 -2.86 -6.02
CA VAL A 77 22.40 -3.48 -4.76
C VAL A 77 22.04 -4.96 -4.74
N ASP A 78 23.03 -5.76 -4.35
CA ASP A 78 22.87 -7.14 -3.92
C ASP A 78 21.75 -7.24 -2.87
N GLU A 79 20.76 -8.06 -3.13
CA GLU A 79 19.61 -8.30 -2.24
C GLU A 79 20.02 -8.80 -0.84
N ASP A 80 21.28 -9.16 -0.64
CA ASP A 80 21.82 -9.72 0.60
C ASP A 80 22.27 -8.65 1.63
N ASN A 81 22.35 -7.37 1.24
CA ASN A 81 22.88 -6.29 2.08
C ASN A 81 21.93 -5.08 2.21
N ILE A 82 20.65 -5.28 2.02
CA ILE A 82 19.67 -4.25 2.40
C ILE A 82 19.53 -4.35 3.94
N GLU A 83 20.46 -3.77 4.66
CA GLU A 83 20.14 -3.16 5.94
C GLU A 83 19.13 -2.07 5.59
N MET A 84 17.84 -2.38 5.77
CA MET A 84 16.81 -1.36 5.76
C MET A 84 17.14 -0.44 6.94
N GLU A 85 17.85 0.64 6.67
CA GLU A 85 17.79 1.78 7.56
C GLU A 85 16.32 2.19 7.57
N ASP A 86 15.66 1.93 8.71
CA ASP A 86 14.32 2.42 8.97
C ASP A 86 14.41 3.95 8.98
N LEU A 87 14.15 4.55 7.83
CA LEU A 87 14.06 6.00 7.72
C LEU A 87 12.81 6.42 8.50
N GLU A 88 12.99 7.25 9.51
CA GLU A 88 11.88 7.82 10.26
C GLU A 88 11.01 8.66 9.33
N SER A 89 9.71 8.40 9.39
CA SER A 89 8.74 9.17 8.61
C SER A 89 8.37 10.46 9.33
N ILE A 90 7.88 11.45 8.58
CA ILE A 90 7.32 12.67 9.20
C ILE A 90 6.17 12.36 10.16
N LEU A 91 5.42 11.28 9.93
CA LEU A 91 4.37 10.84 10.85
C LEU A 91 4.97 10.37 12.18
N ASP A 92 6.04 9.57 12.14
CA ASP A 92 6.71 9.07 13.33
C ASP A 92 7.33 10.21 14.15
N ASP A 93 7.97 11.16 13.48
CA ASP A 93 8.49 12.37 14.14
C ASP A 93 7.38 13.16 14.82
N CYS A 94 6.25 13.35 14.15
CA CYS A 94 5.09 14.05 14.74
C CYS A 94 4.54 13.31 15.95
N LEU A 95 4.48 11.99 15.93
CA LEU A 95 4.05 11.17 17.06
C LEU A 95 5.05 11.22 18.21
N ALA A 96 6.35 11.16 17.92
CA ALA A 96 7.42 11.29 18.92
C ALA A 96 7.38 12.65 19.63
N LEU A 97 7.09 13.71 18.90
CA LEU A 97 6.89 15.07 19.44
C LEU A 97 5.56 15.25 20.19
N SER A 98 4.74 14.20 20.30
CA SER A 98 3.43 14.24 20.96
C SER A 98 2.49 15.30 20.37
N ILE A 99 2.55 15.55 19.07
CA ILE A 99 1.62 16.45 18.38
C ILE A 99 0.20 15.89 18.53
N PRO A 100 -0.82 16.72 18.81
CA PRO A 100 -2.19 16.25 18.99
C PRO A 100 -2.68 15.44 17.80
N SER A 101 -3.10 14.21 18.05
CA SER A 101 -3.51 13.26 17.01
C SER A 101 -4.95 12.78 17.20
N LYS A 102 -5.57 12.34 16.09
CA LYS A 102 -6.89 11.75 16.05
C LYS A 102 -6.86 10.54 15.12
N TYR A 103 -7.54 9.47 15.52
CA TYR A 103 -7.69 8.28 14.71
C TYR A 103 -8.95 8.33 13.85
N LEU A 104 -8.83 7.92 12.59
CA LEU A 104 -9.98 7.66 11.72
C LEU A 104 -10.44 6.22 11.98
N LEU A 105 -11.63 6.07 12.53
CA LEU A 105 -12.13 4.76 12.98
C LEU A 105 -12.95 4.02 11.91
N TRP A 106 -13.51 4.75 10.93
CA TRP A 106 -14.38 4.15 9.94
C TRP A 106 -13.60 3.59 8.75
N HIS A 107 -13.70 2.27 8.57
CA HIS A 107 -13.16 1.57 7.42
C HIS A 107 -14.28 1.29 6.40
N TYR A 108 -14.19 1.90 5.22
CA TYR A 108 -15.21 1.81 4.15
C TYR A 108 -14.68 1.19 2.86
N ARG A 109 -13.36 0.99 2.72
CA ARG A 109 -12.74 0.49 1.49
C ARG A 109 -13.06 -0.97 1.22
N SER A 110 -13.08 -1.82 2.24
CA SER A 110 -13.40 -3.24 2.10
C SER A 110 -14.91 -3.44 1.92
N LYS A 111 -15.27 -4.15 0.85
CA LYS A 111 -16.68 -4.47 0.54
C LYS A 111 -17.28 -5.50 1.49
N HIS A 112 -16.44 -6.21 2.25
CA HIS A 112 -16.85 -7.20 3.22
C HIS A 112 -15.97 -7.09 4.46
N GLU A 113 -16.56 -7.18 5.63
CA GLU A 113 -15.87 -7.01 6.92
C GLU A 113 -14.76 -8.02 7.15
N SER A 114 -14.90 -9.26 6.66
CA SER A 114 -13.86 -10.28 6.80
C SER A 114 -12.54 -9.91 6.12
N LEU A 115 -12.55 -8.98 5.15
CA LEU A 115 -11.33 -8.56 4.45
C LEU A 115 -10.40 -7.72 5.33
N ILE A 116 -10.94 -7.03 6.33
CA ILE A 116 -10.15 -6.20 7.27
C ILE A 116 -10.05 -6.83 8.66
N ALA A 117 -10.83 -7.88 8.94
CA ALA A 117 -10.95 -8.46 10.28
C ALA A 117 -9.59 -8.86 10.87
N PHE A 118 -8.74 -9.52 10.10
CA PHE A 118 -7.39 -9.90 10.53
C PHE A 118 -6.56 -8.67 10.89
N SER A 119 -6.47 -7.69 9.99
CA SER A 119 -5.69 -6.48 10.24
C SER A 119 -6.25 -5.69 11.42
N ASN A 120 -7.57 -5.64 11.57
CA ASN A 120 -8.22 -4.95 12.69
C ASN A 120 -7.85 -5.60 14.04
N SER A 121 -7.82 -6.93 14.10
CA SER A 121 -7.42 -7.67 15.29
C SER A 121 -5.94 -7.49 15.63
N GLU A 122 -5.05 -7.65 14.64
CA GLU A 122 -3.62 -7.74 14.88
C GLU A 122 -2.92 -6.38 14.99
N TYR A 123 -3.45 -5.35 14.32
CA TYR A 123 -2.75 -4.07 14.20
C TYR A 123 -3.53 -2.86 14.74
N TYR A 124 -4.86 -2.96 14.84
CA TYR A 124 -5.72 -1.81 15.20
C TYR A 124 -6.57 -2.05 16.45
N ASP A 125 -6.24 -3.05 17.28
CA ASP A 125 -6.90 -3.34 18.56
C ASP A 125 -8.42 -3.49 18.43
N ASN A 126 -8.92 -3.97 17.29
CA ASN A 126 -10.35 -4.05 16.97
C ASN A 126 -11.10 -2.70 17.03
N LYS A 127 -10.39 -1.58 16.85
CA LYS A 127 -10.97 -0.24 16.91
C LYS A 127 -11.63 0.21 15.61
N LEU A 128 -11.29 -0.43 14.47
CA LEU A 128 -11.87 -0.07 13.19
C LEU A 128 -13.32 -0.52 13.11
N MET A 129 -14.19 0.44 12.82
CA MET A 129 -15.61 0.20 12.58
C MET A 129 -15.85 -0.08 11.10
N THR A 130 -16.57 -1.13 10.79
CA THR A 130 -16.93 -1.53 9.43
C THR A 130 -18.43 -1.43 9.22
N PHE A 131 -18.84 -1.26 7.98
CA PHE A 131 -20.24 -1.38 7.62
C PHE A 131 -20.59 -2.87 7.47
N PRO A 132 -21.69 -3.34 8.07
CA PRO A 132 -22.12 -4.73 7.92
C PRO A 132 -22.34 -5.10 6.46
N SER A 133 -21.80 -6.24 6.05
CA SER A 133 -22.09 -6.78 4.73
C SER A 133 -23.47 -7.45 4.72
N PRO A 134 -24.23 -7.36 3.62
CA PRO A 134 -25.49 -8.11 3.48
C PRO A 134 -25.28 -9.63 3.40
N ASP A 135 -24.05 -10.08 3.12
CA ASP A 135 -23.66 -11.49 3.05
C ASP A 135 -22.69 -11.80 4.19
N ASN A 136 -23.21 -12.27 5.32
CA ASN A 136 -22.42 -12.64 6.51
C ASN A 136 -22.14 -14.14 6.60
N ILE A 137 -22.54 -14.93 5.59
CA ILE A 137 -22.51 -16.39 5.65
C ILE A 137 -21.10 -16.92 5.38
N GLU A 138 -20.36 -16.28 4.45
CA GLU A 138 -19.06 -16.75 4.04
C GLU A 138 -17.95 -15.69 4.22
N SER A 139 -16.87 -16.08 4.89
CA SER A 139 -15.66 -15.26 4.89
C SER A 139 -15.09 -15.13 3.47
N LYS A 140 -14.72 -13.92 3.08
CA LYS A 140 -14.06 -13.67 1.79
C LYS A 140 -12.54 -13.87 1.87
N VAL A 141 -12.05 -14.27 3.04
CA VAL A 141 -10.63 -14.63 3.27
C VAL A 141 -10.55 -16.12 3.60
N ARG A 142 -9.64 -16.81 2.93
CA ARG A 142 -9.41 -18.24 3.10
C ARG A 142 -7.91 -18.53 3.15
N ILE A 143 -7.49 -19.37 4.08
CA ILE A 143 -6.13 -19.92 4.14
C ILE A 143 -6.13 -21.26 3.42
N VAL A 144 -5.13 -21.47 2.56
CA VAL A 144 -4.86 -22.74 1.90
C VAL A 144 -3.47 -23.19 2.27
N ASN A 145 -3.37 -24.23 3.09
CA ASN A 145 -2.10 -24.81 3.49
C ASN A 145 -1.54 -25.69 2.38
N ILE A 146 -0.35 -25.39 1.92
CA ILE A 146 0.37 -26.15 0.90
C ILE A 146 1.52 -26.90 1.56
N ASN A 147 1.57 -28.21 1.37
CA ASN A 147 2.68 -29.03 1.85
C ASN A 147 3.88 -28.86 0.91
N GLY A 148 4.66 -27.82 1.10
CA GLY A 148 5.78 -27.44 0.28
C GLY A 148 7.01 -27.09 1.11
N TYR A 149 8.17 -27.14 0.49
CA TYR A 149 9.46 -26.79 1.08
C TYR A 149 9.99 -25.50 0.46
N TYR A 150 10.34 -24.53 1.31
CA TYR A 150 11.03 -23.33 0.90
C TYR A 150 12.55 -23.54 0.99
N ASP A 151 13.24 -23.50 -0.14
CA ASP A 151 14.68 -23.70 -0.22
C ASP A 151 15.45 -22.42 0.17
N LYS A 152 15.74 -22.27 1.45
CA LYS A 152 16.44 -21.10 1.98
C LYS A 152 17.89 -20.97 1.49
N GLY A 153 18.53 -22.09 1.17
CA GLY A 153 19.98 -22.15 0.96
C GLY A 153 20.45 -21.94 -0.47
N LYS A 154 19.57 -22.13 -1.47
CA LYS A 154 19.95 -22.13 -2.89
C LYS A 154 19.01 -21.28 -3.74
N SER A 155 17.83 -21.83 -4.06
CA SER A 155 16.93 -21.21 -5.02
C SER A 155 16.03 -20.11 -4.43
N ARG A 156 15.87 -20.07 -3.11
CA ARG A 156 14.93 -19.19 -2.40
C ARG A 156 13.51 -19.27 -2.94
N GLN A 157 13.08 -20.48 -3.32
CA GLN A 157 11.80 -20.75 -3.97
C GLN A 157 11.00 -21.82 -3.24
N ASN A 158 9.67 -21.72 -3.32
CA ASN A 158 8.74 -22.78 -2.99
C ASN A 158 7.93 -23.15 -4.24
N ARG A 159 8.34 -24.22 -4.92
CA ARG A 159 7.69 -24.66 -6.18
C ARG A 159 6.27 -25.16 -5.97
N ALA A 160 6.02 -25.86 -4.87
CA ALA A 160 4.68 -26.37 -4.56
C ALA A 160 3.67 -25.24 -4.37
N GLU A 161 4.09 -24.17 -3.69
CA GLU A 161 3.27 -22.99 -3.49
C GLU A 161 3.04 -22.23 -4.83
N ALA A 162 4.08 -22.04 -5.64
CA ALA A 162 3.93 -21.44 -6.96
C ALA A 162 2.95 -22.23 -7.85
N GLN A 163 3.03 -23.56 -7.86
CA GLN A 163 2.11 -24.41 -8.61
C GLN A 163 0.68 -24.27 -8.10
N ALA A 164 0.46 -24.25 -6.79
CA ALA A 164 -0.87 -24.10 -6.22
C ALA A 164 -1.51 -22.74 -6.58
N VAL A 165 -0.70 -21.67 -6.63
CA VAL A 165 -1.15 -20.35 -7.09
C VAL A 165 -1.57 -20.41 -8.57
N VAL A 166 -0.78 -21.05 -9.41
CA VAL A 166 -1.08 -21.22 -10.84
C VAL A 166 -2.37 -22.02 -11.05
N ASP A 167 -2.53 -23.12 -10.32
CA ASP A 167 -3.73 -23.96 -10.39
C ASP A 167 -5.00 -23.19 -9.99
N GLU A 168 -4.89 -22.36 -8.95
CA GLU A 168 -6.02 -21.49 -8.52
C GLU A 168 -6.33 -20.41 -9.57
N ILE A 169 -5.32 -19.79 -10.18
CA ILE A 169 -5.52 -18.85 -11.29
C ILE A 169 -6.20 -19.54 -12.46
N ALA A 170 -5.71 -20.72 -12.87
CA ALA A 170 -6.30 -21.49 -13.95
C ALA A 170 -7.76 -21.88 -13.67
N ARG A 171 -8.06 -22.27 -12.42
CA ARG A 171 -9.43 -22.56 -11.97
C ARG A 171 -10.35 -21.35 -12.12
N ARG A 172 -9.86 -20.16 -11.73
CA ARG A 172 -10.63 -18.90 -11.85
C ARG A 172 -10.88 -18.51 -13.30
N LEU A 173 -9.87 -18.65 -14.15
CA LEU A 173 -9.99 -18.31 -15.57
C LEU A 173 -10.97 -19.25 -16.33
N ARG A 174 -11.11 -20.51 -15.88
CA ARG A 174 -12.10 -21.44 -16.43
C ARG A 174 -13.54 -21.16 -15.99
N SER A 175 -13.73 -20.44 -14.90
CA SER A 175 -15.05 -20.07 -14.41
C SER A 175 -15.59 -18.86 -15.17
N GLU A 176 -16.81 -18.97 -15.74
CA GLU A 176 -17.44 -17.87 -16.48
C GLU A 176 -17.66 -16.61 -15.64
N GLU A 177 -17.91 -16.76 -14.37
CA GLU A 177 -18.11 -15.65 -13.43
C GLU A 177 -16.77 -15.05 -12.99
N LEU A 178 -15.80 -15.89 -12.57
CA LEU A 178 -14.57 -15.43 -11.95
C LEU A 178 -13.59 -14.87 -12.97
N ARG A 179 -13.59 -15.33 -14.22
CA ARG A 179 -12.72 -14.81 -15.28
C ARG A 179 -12.95 -13.32 -15.62
N LYS A 180 -14.12 -12.80 -15.25
CA LYS A 180 -14.46 -11.37 -15.45
C LYS A 180 -13.91 -10.47 -14.33
N LYS A 181 -13.37 -11.06 -13.26
CA LYS A 181 -12.82 -10.34 -12.11
C LYS A 181 -11.29 -10.22 -12.27
N SER A 182 -10.74 -9.10 -11.83
CA SER A 182 -9.28 -8.93 -11.76
C SER A 182 -8.66 -9.87 -10.73
N ILE A 183 -7.43 -10.32 -11.01
CA ILE A 183 -6.64 -11.18 -10.12
C ILE A 183 -5.34 -10.44 -9.82
N GLY A 184 -5.01 -10.30 -8.55
CA GLY A 184 -3.70 -9.86 -8.08
C GLY A 184 -3.01 -11.01 -7.36
N VAL A 185 -1.70 -11.13 -7.57
CA VAL A 185 -0.85 -12.10 -6.88
C VAL A 185 0.27 -11.34 -6.19
N VAL A 186 0.45 -11.58 -4.90
CA VAL A 186 1.51 -10.97 -4.10
C VAL A 186 2.41 -12.08 -3.57
N THR A 187 3.71 -11.88 -3.65
CA THR A 187 4.74 -12.81 -3.16
C THR A 187 5.70 -12.07 -2.24
N PHE A 188 6.35 -12.81 -1.33
CA PHE A 188 7.34 -12.23 -0.41
C PHE A 188 8.71 -11.96 -1.03
N SER A 189 8.97 -12.44 -2.24
CA SER A 189 10.25 -12.20 -2.93
C SER A 189 10.08 -12.12 -4.44
N ILE A 190 10.98 -11.38 -5.09
CA ILE A 190 11.05 -11.27 -6.55
C ILE A 190 11.33 -12.63 -7.19
N VAL A 191 12.15 -13.45 -6.53
CA VAL A 191 12.49 -14.81 -7.02
C VAL A 191 11.24 -15.70 -7.06
N GLN A 192 10.40 -15.65 -6.02
CA GLN A 192 9.13 -16.39 -5.98
C GLN A 192 8.13 -15.83 -7.00
N GLN A 193 8.11 -14.51 -7.20
CA GLN A 193 7.30 -13.88 -8.24
C GLN A 193 7.68 -14.36 -9.63
N ALA A 194 8.97 -14.34 -9.96
CA ALA A 194 9.47 -14.79 -11.26
C ALA A 194 9.12 -16.26 -11.53
N LEU A 195 9.26 -17.13 -10.53
CA LEU A 195 8.86 -18.54 -10.64
C LEU A 195 7.37 -18.69 -10.95
N SER A 196 6.52 -17.95 -10.24
CA SER A 196 5.07 -18.00 -10.45
C SER A 196 4.69 -17.49 -11.84
N LEU A 197 5.33 -16.41 -12.33
CA LEU A 197 5.09 -15.88 -13.68
C LEU A 197 5.48 -16.87 -14.79
N ILE A 198 6.59 -17.59 -14.65
CA ILE A 198 7.00 -18.63 -15.60
C ILE A 198 5.92 -19.72 -15.68
N HIS A 199 5.47 -20.21 -14.54
CA HIS A 199 4.42 -21.22 -14.48
C HIS A 199 3.05 -20.75 -14.96
N ILE A 200 2.72 -19.47 -14.83
CA ILE A 200 1.49 -18.87 -15.36
C ILE A 200 1.55 -18.75 -16.89
N SER A 201 2.71 -18.41 -17.46
CA SER A 201 2.86 -18.20 -18.90
C SER A 201 2.95 -19.49 -19.71
N GLU A 202 3.48 -20.57 -19.14
CA GLU A 202 3.61 -21.85 -19.84
C GLU A 202 2.27 -22.54 -20.15
N PRO A 203 1.32 -22.71 -19.21
CA PRO A 203 0.04 -23.36 -19.52
C PRO A 203 -0.88 -22.54 -20.40
N THR A 204 -0.79 -21.21 -20.38
CA THR A 204 -1.59 -20.35 -21.28
C THR A 204 -1.07 -20.38 -22.71
N ARG A 205 0.21 -20.63 -22.93
CA ARG A 205 0.81 -20.77 -24.24
C ARG A 205 0.36 -22.06 -24.97
N LEU A 206 0.18 -23.15 -24.22
CA LEU A 206 -0.31 -24.42 -24.73
C LEU A 206 -1.81 -24.43 -25.09
N GLN A 207 -2.60 -23.58 -24.51
CA GLN A 207 -4.05 -23.46 -24.79
C GLN A 207 -4.38 -22.52 -25.95
N LEU A 208 -3.42 -21.69 -26.40
CA LEU A 208 -3.58 -20.82 -27.57
C LEU A 208 -3.18 -21.48 -28.90
N ILE A 209 -2.69 -22.75 -28.86
CA ILE A 209 -2.21 -23.49 -30.01
C ILE A 209 -3.15 -24.69 -30.39
N SER A 210 -4.25 -24.85 -29.65
CA SER A 210 -5.25 -25.89 -29.92
C SER A 210 -6.58 -25.31 -30.39
#